data_488fab59306e1eff64367602a9692555
#
_entry.id   488fab59306e1eff64367602a9692555
#
_cell.length_a   1.000
_cell.length_b   1.000
_cell.length_c   1.000
_cell.angle_alpha   90.00
_cell.angle_beta   90.00
_cell.angle_gamma   90.00
#
_symmetry.space_group_name_H-M   'P 1'
#
loop_
_entity.id
_entity.type
_entity.pdbx_description
1 polymer ?
#
loop_
_entity_poly.entity_id
_entity_poly.type
_entity_poly.pdbx_seq_one_letter_code
_entity_poly.pdbx_strand_id
1 'polypeptide(L)'
;MSARIITGMGLLGLLIVALYFGGWVFSLLWIACVCIALYEIFRALSKAGHRPVAWPTWAALIIAIPGFLYLRQVTSLLLLVSLIALTLLIVSVLVMFRDQPRLEDLTMSVLPLFTVALPAMSFLGMTEVEPIGYQRVLLCLAFLIPVFGDSMAYFVGSKLGRTKLNEQISPKKTVEGAVAGLLGSVLAATGIYLAGLLFKVEMPAFIHFIVLGILGGIASQIGDLLASFVKRHCGVKDFGTIFPGHGGMLDRLDSILFSGTLVYLYQALPWI
;
A
#
# COMPACT_ATOMS: atom_id res chain seq x y z
N MET A 1 18.29 -1.85 20.41
CA MET A 1 18.25 -0.58 19.63
C MET A 1 19.00 -0.72 18.31
N SER A 2 20.19 -1.33 18.27
CA SER A 2 21.00 -1.54 17.05
C SER A 2 20.29 -2.32 15.93
N ALA A 3 19.61 -3.44 16.23
CA ALA A 3 18.94 -4.24 15.20
C ALA A 3 17.83 -3.47 14.45
N ARG A 4 17.08 -2.60 15.16
CA ARG A 4 16.06 -1.75 14.52
C ARG A 4 16.67 -0.75 13.54
N ILE A 5 17.73 -0.07 13.94
CA ILE A 5 18.40 0.92 13.08
C ILE A 5 18.96 0.24 11.84
N ILE A 6 19.62 -0.90 12.00
CA ILE A 6 20.21 -1.66 10.88
C ILE A 6 19.13 -2.10 9.89
N THR A 7 18.01 -2.65 10.38
CA THR A 7 16.91 -3.08 9.51
C THR A 7 16.26 -1.91 8.78
N GLY A 8 16.05 -0.78 9.47
CA GLY A 8 15.50 0.43 8.86
C GLY A 8 16.41 1.03 7.78
N MET A 9 17.72 1.08 8.03
CA MET A 9 18.71 1.52 7.04
C MET A 9 18.78 0.57 5.84
N GLY A 10 18.69 -0.74 6.08
CA GLY A 10 18.65 -1.75 5.02
C GLY A 10 17.43 -1.60 4.11
N LEU A 11 16.24 -1.40 4.69
CA LEU A 11 15.02 -1.17 3.93
C LEU A 11 15.06 0.14 3.14
N LEU A 12 15.58 1.19 3.75
CA LEU A 12 15.76 2.49 3.06
C LEU A 12 16.76 2.36 1.91
N GLY A 13 17.88 1.68 2.13
CA GLY A 13 18.87 1.42 1.08
C GLY A 13 18.30 0.61 -0.07
N LEU A 14 17.53 -0.45 0.22
CA LEU A 14 16.85 -1.25 -0.78
C LEU A 14 15.84 -0.42 -1.60
N LEU A 15 15.06 0.44 -0.93
CA LEU A 15 14.13 1.35 -1.59
C LEU A 15 14.86 2.34 -2.51
N ILE A 16 15.95 2.95 -2.04
CA ILE A 16 16.76 3.88 -2.86
C ILE A 16 17.29 3.17 -4.11
N VAL A 17 17.83 1.96 -3.95
CA VAL A 17 18.32 1.15 -5.09
C VAL A 17 17.17 0.83 -6.05
N ALA A 18 16.02 0.40 -5.53
CA ALA A 18 14.84 0.10 -6.35
C ALA A 18 14.36 1.32 -7.15
N LEU A 19 14.28 2.49 -6.52
CA LEU A 19 13.85 3.74 -7.17
C LEU A 19 14.92 4.28 -8.17
N TYR A 20 16.20 4.09 -7.88
CA TYR A 20 17.28 4.53 -8.76
C TYR A 20 17.30 3.74 -10.06
N PHE A 21 17.26 2.40 -9.98
CA PHE A 21 17.24 1.54 -11.17
C PHE A 21 15.87 1.57 -11.88
N GLY A 22 14.75 1.70 -11.12
CA GLY A 22 13.40 1.74 -11.68
C GLY A 22 13.04 0.48 -12.47
N GLY A 23 12.06 0.60 -13.37
CA GLY A 23 11.66 -0.42 -14.35
C GLY A 23 11.56 -1.83 -13.76
N TRP A 24 12.17 -2.82 -14.44
CA TRP A 24 12.09 -4.22 -14.05
C TRP A 24 12.72 -4.55 -12.69
N VAL A 25 13.75 -3.80 -12.25
CA VAL A 25 14.39 -4.01 -10.94
C VAL A 25 13.42 -3.65 -9.82
N PHE A 26 12.75 -2.50 -9.93
CA PHE A 26 11.70 -2.11 -8.99
C PHE A 26 10.58 -3.14 -9.01
N SER A 27 10.08 -3.52 -10.19
CA SER A 27 8.97 -4.46 -10.33
C SER A 27 9.26 -5.81 -9.67
N LEU A 28 10.45 -6.38 -9.86
CA LEU A 28 10.82 -7.65 -9.23
C LEU A 28 10.88 -7.55 -7.70
N LEU A 29 11.51 -6.51 -7.17
CA LEU A 29 11.59 -6.29 -5.72
C LEU A 29 10.19 -6.04 -5.13
N TRP A 30 9.37 -5.26 -5.84
CA TRP A 30 8.00 -4.97 -5.42
C TRP A 30 7.13 -6.22 -5.38
N ILE A 31 7.17 -7.05 -6.43
CA ILE A 31 6.45 -8.32 -6.49
C ILE A 31 6.86 -9.23 -5.32
N ALA A 32 8.16 -9.34 -5.03
CA ALA A 32 8.63 -10.12 -3.88
C ALA A 32 8.05 -9.60 -2.55
N CYS A 33 8.05 -8.28 -2.34
CA CYS A 33 7.44 -7.66 -1.15
C CYS A 33 5.94 -7.95 -1.05
N VAL A 34 5.22 -7.85 -2.16
CA VAL A 34 3.77 -8.12 -2.23
C VAL A 34 3.45 -9.59 -1.95
N CYS A 35 4.25 -10.51 -2.49
CA CYS A 35 4.09 -11.95 -2.20
C CYS A 35 4.26 -12.23 -0.70
N ILE A 36 5.26 -11.64 -0.05
CA ILE A 36 5.45 -11.78 1.38
C ILE A 36 4.26 -11.19 2.15
N ALA A 37 3.81 -9.99 1.80
CA ALA A 37 2.68 -9.32 2.44
C ALA A 37 1.37 -10.13 2.31
N LEU A 38 1.09 -10.69 1.13
CA LEU A 38 -0.05 -11.59 0.92
C LEU A 38 0.04 -12.86 1.76
N TYR A 39 1.22 -13.47 1.83
CA TYR A 39 1.43 -14.63 2.68
C TYR A 39 1.17 -14.31 4.16
N GLU A 40 1.67 -13.16 4.64
CA GLU A 40 1.51 -12.73 6.03
C GLU A 40 0.02 -12.52 6.40
N ILE A 41 -0.76 -11.84 5.55
CA ILE A 41 -2.18 -11.60 5.84
C ILE A 41 -2.98 -12.91 5.82
N PHE A 42 -2.81 -13.77 4.81
CA PHE A 42 -3.49 -15.05 4.78
C PHE A 42 -3.13 -15.94 5.97
N ARG A 43 -1.86 -15.94 6.37
CA ARG A 43 -1.39 -16.65 7.57
C ARG A 43 -2.04 -16.10 8.86
N ALA A 44 -2.14 -14.77 9.00
CA ALA A 44 -2.78 -14.15 10.16
C ALA A 44 -4.27 -14.51 10.25
N LEU A 45 -5.00 -14.43 9.13
CA LEU A 45 -6.41 -14.81 9.03
C LEU A 45 -6.63 -16.29 9.37
N SER A 46 -5.78 -17.18 8.86
CA SER A 46 -5.86 -18.62 9.15
C SER A 46 -5.60 -18.92 10.64
N LYS A 47 -4.62 -18.24 11.25
CA LYS A 47 -4.33 -18.37 12.69
C LYS A 47 -5.46 -17.86 13.58
N ALA A 48 -6.25 -16.91 13.11
CA ALA A 48 -7.43 -16.39 13.80
C ALA A 48 -8.64 -17.35 13.75
N GLY A 49 -8.50 -18.53 13.11
CA GLY A 49 -9.56 -19.56 13.02
C GLY A 49 -10.43 -19.44 11.77
N HIS A 50 -10.14 -18.50 10.87
CA HIS A 50 -10.79 -18.43 9.56
C HIS A 50 -10.21 -19.46 8.59
N ARG A 51 -10.97 -19.80 7.54
CA ARG A 51 -10.56 -20.73 6.48
C ARG A 51 -10.50 -19.99 5.13
N PRO A 52 -9.62 -19.00 4.94
CA PRO A 52 -9.59 -18.24 3.70
C PRO A 52 -9.16 -19.14 2.52
N VAL A 53 -9.80 -18.92 1.37
CA VAL A 53 -9.40 -19.53 0.09
C VAL A 53 -8.38 -18.62 -0.56
N ALA A 54 -7.11 -18.91 -0.37
CA ALA A 54 -6.01 -18.01 -0.79
C ALA A 54 -5.65 -18.14 -2.27
N TRP A 55 -5.74 -19.35 -2.86
CA TRP A 55 -5.23 -19.64 -4.20
C TRP A 55 -5.84 -18.79 -5.33
N PRO A 56 -7.15 -18.38 -5.32
CA PRO A 56 -7.66 -17.54 -6.40
C PRO A 56 -7.02 -16.16 -6.44
N THR A 57 -6.74 -15.56 -5.27
CA THR A 57 -6.02 -14.29 -5.17
C THR A 57 -4.57 -14.41 -5.69
N TRP A 58 -3.88 -15.52 -5.38
CA TRP A 58 -2.55 -15.80 -5.91
C TRP A 58 -2.57 -15.99 -7.43
N ALA A 59 -3.54 -16.73 -7.95
CA ALA A 59 -3.70 -16.92 -9.39
C ALA A 59 -3.99 -15.59 -10.10
N ALA A 60 -4.89 -14.77 -9.54
CA ALA A 60 -5.20 -13.45 -10.08
C ALA A 60 -3.94 -12.54 -10.10
N LEU A 61 -3.13 -12.54 -9.03
CA LEU A 61 -1.88 -11.78 -8.99
C LEU A 61 -0.89 -12.23 -10.08
N ILE A 62 -0.66 -13.55 -10.20
CA ILE A 62 0.27 -14.13 -11.20
C ILE A 62 -0.16 -13.79 -12.63
N ILE A 63 -1.46 -13.78 -12.91
CA ILE A 63 -1.99 -13.44 -14.23
C ILE A 63 -1.98 -11.92 -14.46
N ALA A 64 -2.24 -11.12 -13.43
CA ALA A 64 -2.28 -9.66 -13.53
C ALA A 64 -0.89 -9.05 -13.81
N ILE A 65 0.18 -9.60 -13.23
CA ILE A 65 1.53 -9.07 -13.37
C ILE A 65 1.96 -8.92 -14.85
N PRO A 66 1.93 -9.97 -15.70
CA PRO A 66 2.26 -9.84 -17.10
C PRO A 66 1.29 -8.90 -17.84
N GLY A 67 0.02 -8.89 -17.43
CA GLY A 67 -0.99 -8.00 -18.00
C GLY A 67 -0.62 -6.53 -17.83
N PHE A 68 -0.17 -6.13 -16.65
CA PHE A 68 0.28 -4.75 -16.40
C PHE A 68 1.58 -4.40 -17.10
N LEU A 69 2.51 -5.34 -17.26
CA LEU A 69 3.82 -5.10 -17.86
C LEU A 69 3.82 -5.11 -19.39
N TYR A 70 2.85 -5.78 -20.03
CA TYR A 70 2.91 -6.02 -21.48
C TYR A 70 1.65 -5.64 -22.25
N LEU A 71 0.51 -5.39 -21.59
CA LEU A 71 -0.73 -5.04 -22.26
C LEU A 71 -0.93 -3.51 -22.29
N ARG A 72 -1.67 -3.04 -23.31
CA ARG A 72 -2.11 -1.63 -23.34
C ARG A 72 -3.02 -1.32 -22.16
N GLN A 73 -3.00 -0.08 -21.70
CA GLN A 73 -3.72 0.39 -20.50
C GLN A 73 -5.20 -0.04 -20.42
N VAL A 74 -5.95 0.07 -21.53
CA VAL A 74 -7.35 -0.36 -21.58
C VAL A 74 -7.49 -1.88 -21.40
N THR A 75 -6.62 -2.65 -22.07
CA THR A 75 -6.65 -4.12 -22.01
C THR A 75 -6.23 -4.62 -20.61
N SER A 76 -5.25 -3.98 -19.97
CA SER A 76 -4.84 -4.31 -18.61
C SER A 76 -5.94 -4.01 -17.59
N LEU A 77 -6.70 -2.92 -17.76
CA LEU A 77 -7.84 -2.59 -16.92
C LEU A 77 -8.96 -3.63 -17.04
N LEU A 78 -9.32 -4.01 -18.28
CA LEU A 78 -10.32 -5.05 -18.52
C LEU A 78 -9.89 -6.40 -17.95
N LEU A 79 -8.62 -6.77 -18.10
CA LEU A 79 -8.06 -7.96 -17.48
C LEU A 79 -8.20 -7.92 -15.94
N LEU A 80 -7.84 -6.79 -15.31
CA LEU A 80 -7.94 -6.62 -13.88
C LEU A 80 -9.38 -6.78 -13.38
N VAL A 81 -10.34 -6.10 -14.01
CA VAL A 81 -11.77 -6.21 -13.66
C VAL A 81 -12.26 -7.66 -13.82
N SER A 82 -11.86 -8.33 -14.91
CA SER A 82 -12.22 -9.72 -15.15
C SER A 82 -11.62 -10.66 -14.09
N LEU A 83 -10.37 -10.45 -13.70
CA LEU A 83 -9.71 -11.24 -12.64
C LEU A 83 -10.35 -11.02 -11.28
N ILE A 84 -10.76 -9.80 -10.95
CA ILE A 84 -11.51 -9.51 -9.72
C ILE A 84 -12.83 -10.26 -9.72
N ALA A 85 -13.63 -10.13 -10.80
CA ALA A 85 -14.93 -10.78 -10.91
C ALA A 85 -14.81 -12.32 -10.85
N LEU A 86 -13.82 -12.88 -11.56
CA LEU A 86 -13.57 -14.32 -11.55
C LEU A 86 -13.09 -14.81 -10.17
N THR A 87 -12.21 -14.06 -9.51
CA THR A 87 -11.75 -14.40 -8.15
C THR A 87 -12.92 -14.39 -7.17
N LEU A 88 -13.77 -13.37 -7.21
CA LEU A 88 -14.98 -13.30 -6.38
C LEU A 88 -15.91 -14.48 -6.64
N LEU A 89 -16.16 -14.81 -7.91
CA LEU A 89 -17.00 -15.95 -8.28
C LEU A 89 -16.44 -17.26 -7.78
N ILE A 90 -15.15 -17.54 -8.04
CA ILE A 90 -14.52 -18.79 -7.61
C ILE A 90 -14.52 -18.91 -6.07
N VAL A 91 -14.12 -17.84 -5.36
CA VAL A 91 -14.12 -17.85 -3.88
C VAL A 91 -15.53 -18.08 -3.35
N SER A 92 -16.54 -17.40 -3.92
CA SER A 92 -17.93 -17.57 -3.51
C SER A 92 -18.39 -19.01 -3.66
N VAL A 93 -18.17 -19.61 -4.83
CA VAL A 93 -18.52 -21.02 -5.08
C VAL A 93 -17.79 -21.93 -4.10
N LEU A 94 -16.48 -21.80 -3.95
CA LEU A 94 -15.69 -22.67 -3.08
C LEU A 94 -16.08 -22.57 -1.61
N VAL A 95 -16.49 -21.39 -1.13
CA VAL A 95 -16.93 -21.22 0.26
C VAL A 95 -18.36 -21.72 0.45
N MET A 96 -19.28 -21.45 -0.51
CA MET A 96 -20.68 -21.86 -0.43
C MET A 96 -20.86 -23.39 -0.46
N PHE A 97 -20.00 -24.11 -1.17
CA PHE A 97 -20.07 -25.59 -1.27
C PHE A 97 -19.25 -26.34 -0.21
N ARG A 98 -18.84 -25.65 0.89
CA ARG A 98 -18.24 -26.31 2.07
C ARG A 98 -19.29 -26.95 2.95
N ASP A 99 -18.89 -27.97 3.73
CA ASP A 99 -19.77 -28.61 4.72
C ASP A 99 -20.34 -27.63 5.75
N GLN A 100 -19.62 -26.59 6.08
CA GLN A 100 -20.04 -25.51 6.99
C GLN A 100 -19.66 -24.16 6.37
N PRO A 101 -20.48 -23.61 5.46
CA PRO A 101 -20.21 -22.33 4.84
C PRO A 101 -20.35 -21.20 5.88
N ARG A 102 -19.36 -20.30 5.94
CA ARG A 102 -19.38 -19.10 6.79
C ARG A 102 -19.15 -17.87 5.92
N LEU A 103 -19.98 -16.86 6.10
CA LEU A 103 -19.81 -15.58 5.40
C LEU A 103 -18.46 -14.91 5.74
N GLU A 104 -18.00 -15.10 6.96
CA GLU A 104 -16.68 -14.63 7.39
C GLU A 104 -15.56 -15.24 6.56
N ASP A 105 -15.60 -16.54 6.24
CA ASP A 105 -14.58 -17.18 5.40
C ASP A 105 -14.55 -16.61 3.98
N LEU A 106 -15.71 -16.23 3.44
CA LEU A 106 -15.82 -15.51 2.15
C LEU A 106 -15.16 -14.13 2.25
N THR A 107 -15.53 -13.33 3.25
CA THR A 107 -15.00 -12.00 3.46
C THR A 107 -13.47 -12.03 3.66
N MET A 108 -12.99 -12.95 4.50
CA MET A 108 -11.56 -13.11 4.79
C MET A 108 -10.75 -13.68 3.61
N SER A 109 -11.40 -14.36 2.67
CA SER A 109 -10.76 -14.82 1.42
C SER A 109 -10.56 -13.65 0.44
N VAL A 110 -11.49 -12.71 0.42
CA VAL A 110 -11.53 -11.59 -0.53
C VAL A 110 -10.77 -10.36 -0.01
N LEU A 111 -10.70 -10.17 1.31
CA LEU A 111 -10.04 -9.02 1.93
C LEU A 111 -8.59 -8.81 1.44
N PRO A 112 -7.71 -9.83 1.37
CA PRO A 112 -6.34 -9.64 0.87
C PRO A 112 -6.25 -9.22 -0.60
N LEU A 113 -7.24 -9.58 -1.43
CA LEU A 113 -7.31 -9.09 -2.81
C LEU A 113 -7.42 -7.57 -2.85
N PHE A 114 -8.35 -7.00 -2.06
CA PHE A 114 -8.63 -5.56 -2.05
C PHE A 114 -7.64 -4.73 -1.24
N THR A 115 -7.03 -5.32 -0.21
CA THR A 115 -6.14 -4.57 0.69
C THR A 115 -4.66 -4.68 0.31
N VAL A 116 -4.28 -5.71 -0.43
CA VAL A 116 -2.88 -5.95 -0.80
C VAL A 116 -2.71 -6.11 -2.31
N ALA A 117 -3.37 -7.10 -2.94
CA ALA A 117 -3.09 -7.45 -4.33
C ALA A 117 -3.45 -6.33 -5.32
N LEU A 118 -4.66 -5.77 -5.24
CA LEU A 118 -5.10 -4.68 -6.10
C LEU A 118 -4.30 -3.38 -5.89
N PRO A 119 -4.12 -2.90 -4.65
CA PRO A 119 -3.26 -1.75 -4.40
C PRO A 119 -1.83 -1.92 -4.93
N ALA A 120 -1.29 -3.13 -4.84
CA ALA A 120 0.05 -3.41 -5.34
C ALA A 120 0.19 -3.26 -6.85
N MET A 121 -0.86 -3.54 -7.63
CA MET A 121 -0.85 -3.37 -9.10
C MET A 121 -0.66 -1.90 -9.51
N SER A 122 -1.10 -0.94 -8.70
CA SER A 122 -0.90 0.48 -8.96
C SER A 122 0.58 0.86 -9.07
N PHE A 123 1.44 0.21 -8.30
CA PHE A 123 2.89 0.43 -8.37
C PHE A 123 3.51 -0.11 -9.65
N LEU A 124 3.05 -1.27 -10.13
CA LEU A 124 3.46 -1.78 -11.43
C LEU A 124 2.95 -0.87 -12.56
N GLY A 125 1.71 -0.36 -12.45
CA GLY A 125 1.20 0.64 -13.39
C GLY A 125 2.02 1.93 -13.42
N MET A 126 2.56 2.38 -12.28
CA MET A 126 3.46 3.54 -12.24
C MET A 126 4.77 3.28 -12.98
N THR A 127 5.27 2.04 -13.04
CA THR A 127 6.52 1.74 -13.75
C THR A 127 6.39 1.80 -15.27
N GLU A 128 5.17 1.90 -15.80
CA GLU A 128 4.88 2.03 -17.23
C GLU A 128 4.59 3.48 -17.63
N VAL A 129 4.64 4.43 -16.68
CA VAL A 129 4.39 5.85 -16.96
C VAL A 129 5.63 6.51 -17.57
N GLU A 130 5.43 7.21 -18.67
CA GLU A 130 6.47 7.99 -19.33
C GLU A 130 6.25 9.50 -19.14
N PRO A 131 7.31 10.32 -19.09
CA PRO A 131 8.73 9.96 -19.15
C PRO A 131 9.25 9.40 -17.82
N ILE A 132 10.37 8.68 -17.86
CA ILE A 132 10.98 8.02 -16.68
C ILE A 132 11.25 8.97 -15.50
N GLY A 133 11.48 10.25 -15.77
CA GLY A 133 11.59 11.26 -14.72
C GLY A 133 10.31 11.41 -13.92
N TYR A 134 9.17 11.48 -14.59
CA TYR A 134 7.87 11.59 -13.95
C TYR A 134 7.45 10.28 -13.26
N GLN A 135 7.75 9.13 -13.85
CA GLN A 135 7.61 7.81 -13.21
C GLN A 135 8.27 7.80 -11.81
N ARG A 136 9.53 8.25 -11.72
CA ARG A 136 10.26 8.33 -10.45
C ARG A 136 9.59 9.28 -9.45
N VAL A 137 9.06 10.40 -9.93
CA VAL A 137 8.30 11.35 -9.10
C VAL A 137 7.06 10.67 -8.50
N LEU A 138 6.29 9.92 -9.30
CA LEU A 138 5.11 9.18 -8.82
C LEU A 138 5.47 8.14 -7.77
N LEU A 139 6.51 7.33 -8.02
CA LEU A 139 7.00 6.37 -7.04
C LEU A 139 7.49 7.06 -5.75
N CYS A 140 8.24 8.16 -5.86
CA CYS A 140 8.64 8.94 -4.68
C CYS A 140 7.42 9.47 -3.90
N LEU A 141 6.38 9.97 -4.57
CA LEU A 141 5.14 10.39 -3.91
C LEU A 141 4.48 9.23 -3.16
N ALA A 142 4.35 8.07 -3.81
CA ALA A 142 3.71 6.90 -3.22
C ALA A 142 4.39 6.43 -1.91
N PHE A 143 5.71 6.55 -1.82
CA PHE A 143 6.48 6.16 -0.63
C PHE A 143 6.65 7.29 0.39
N LEU A 144 6.95 8.52 -0.05
CA LEU A 144 7.31 9.61 0.88
C LEU A 144 6.10 10.28 1.53
N ILE A 145 4.95 10.33 0.86
CA ILE A 145 3.70 10.83 1.45
C ILE A 145 3.37 10.10 2.76
N PRO A 146 3.26 8.76 2.79
CA PRO A 146 2.99 8.03 4.03
C PRO A 146 4.12 8.15 5.05
N VAL A 147 5.39 8.04 4.65
CA VAL A 147 6.53 8.10 5.57
C VAL A 147 6.60 9.44 6.31
N PHE A 148 6.45 10.56 5.62
CA PHE A 148 6.45 11.88 6.25
C PHE A 148 5.15 12.12 7.03
N GLY A 149 4.01 11.65 6.51
CA GLY A 149 2.74 11.70 7.20
C GLY A 149 2.79 11.00 8.55
N ASP A 150 3.25 9.75 8.60
CA ASP A 150 3.36 8.96 9.82
C ASP A 150 4.39 9.55 10.80
N SER A 151 5.50 10.08 10.28
CA SER A 151 6.51 10.74 11.10
C SER A 151 5.94 11.98 11.81
N MET A 152 5.28 12.87 11.06
CA MET A 152 4.66 14.07 11.61
C MET A 152 3.51 13.74 12.57
N ALA A 153 2.68 12.75 12.20
CA ALA A 153 1.61 12.25 13.06
C ALA A 153 2.15 11.73 14.40
N TYR A 154 3.25 10.99 14.37
CA TYR A 154 3.90 10.48 15.58
C TYR A 154 4.50 11.62 16.42
N PHE A 155 5.28 12.53 15.84
CA PHE A 155 5.94 13.60 16.61
C PHE A 155 4.94 14.56 17.25
N VAL A 156 3.93 14.98 16.51
CA VAL A 156 2.92 15.93 17.02
C VAL A 156 1.94 15.20 17.94
N GLY A 157 1.45 14.02 17.53
CA GLY A 157 0.50 13.23 18.30
C GLY A 157 1.04 12.77 19.65
N SER A 158 2.36 12.48 19.74
CA SER A 158 2.98 12.09 21.02
C SER A 158 3.17 13.25 22.00
N LYS A 159 3.31 14.50 21.49
CA LYS A 159 3.56 15.68 22.33
C LYS A 159 2.29 16.51 22.59
N LEU A 160 1.43 16.65 21.58
CA LEU A 160 0.28 17.55 21.61
C LEU A 160 -1.06 16.81 21.51
N GLY A 161 -1.05 15.47 21.32
CA GLY A 161 -2.26 14.68 21.18
C GLY A 161 -3.08 14.64 22.48
N ARG A 162 -4.34 15.02 22.38
CA ARG A 162 -5.33 15.00 23.47
C ARG A 162 -6.49 14.09 23.17
N THR A 163 -6.98 14.14 21.92
CA THR A 163 -8.16 13.42 21.48
C THR A 163 -7.77 12.13 20.77
N LYS A 164 -8.23 10.98 21.25
CA LYS A 164 -7.95 9.69 20.59
C LYS A 164 -8.69 9.60 19.27
N LEU A 165 -8.02 9.07 18.24
CA LEU A 165 -8.63 8.87 16.91
C LEU A 165 -9.59 7.66 16.94
N ASN A 166 -9.10 6.50 17.43
CA ASN A 166 -9.89 5.30 17.66
C ASN A 166 -9.15 4.40 18.67
N GLU A 167 -9.65 4.35 19.91
CA GLU A 167 -9.00 3.60 20.99
C GLU A 167 -9.01 2.08 20.79
N GLN A 168 -10.06 1.54 20.17
CA GLN A 168 -10.21 0.11 19.96
C GLN A 168 -9.26 -0.43 18.90
N ILE A 169 -9.00 0.35 17.85
CA ILE A 169 -8.16 -0.07 16.71
C ILE A 169 -6.69 0.29 16.97
N SER A 170 -6.43 1.56 17.33
CA SER A 170 -5.09 2.09 17.52
C SER A 170 -5.05 3.10 18.70
N PRO A 171 -4.83 2.63 19.93
CA PRO A 171 -4.94 3.47 21.15
C PRO A 171 -3.89 4.59 21.24
N LYS A 172 -2.86 4.56 20.38
CA LYS A 172 -1.80 5.58 20.36
C LYS A 172 -2.06 6.71 19.35
N LYS A 173 -2.95 6.52 18.40
CA LYS A 173 -3.26 7.54 17.38
C LYS A 173 -4.20 8.62 17.96
N THR A 174 -3.91 9.89 17.60
CA THR A 174 -4.68 11.06 18.03
C THR A 174 -5.16 11.87 16.83
N VAL A 175 -6.23 12.62 17.00
CA VAL A 175 -6.81 13.50 15.97
C VAL A 175 -5.79 14.59 15.60
N GLU A 176 -5.13 15.19 16.59
CA GLU A 176 -4.11 16.21 16.37
C GLU A 176 -2.91 15.63 15.59
N GLY A 177 -2.55 14.38 15.90
CA GLY A 177 -1.53 13.65 15.13
C GLY A 177 -1.98 13.40 13.70
N ALA A 178 -3.24 13.01 13.47
CA ALA A 178 -3.75 12.79 12.13
C ALA A 178 -3.72 14.07 11.26
N VAL A 179 -4.13 15.21 11.83
CA VAL A 179 -4.05 16.51 11.14
C VAL A 179 -2.60 16.88 10.82
N ALA A 180 -1.69 16.71 11.78
CA ALA A 180 -0.26 16.94 11.55
C ALA A 180 0.32 15.99 10.49
N GLY A 181 -0.17 14.74 10.44
CA GLY A 181 0.19 13.77 9.39
C GLY A 181 -0.20 14.24 8.00
N LEU A 182 -1.40 14.83 7.84
CA LEU A 182 -1.81 15.42 6.55
C LEU A 182 -0.87 16.56 6.15
N LEU A 183 -0.50 17.43 7.08
CA LEU A 183 0.48 18.50 6.80
C LEU A 183 1.84 17.91 6.39
N GLY A 184 2.31 16.86 7.07
CA GLY A 184 3.53 16.13 6.71
C GLY A 184 3.48 15.55 5.30
N SER A 185 2.34 14.98 4.91
CA SER A 185 2.10 14.44 3.56
C SER A 185 2.15 15.54 2.48
N VAL A 186 1.54 16.70 2.74
CA VAL A 186 1.59 17.85 1.83
C VAL A 186 3.01 18.42 1.72
N LEU A 187 3.74 18.49 2.84
CA LEU A 187 5.15 18.91 2.83
C LEU A 187 6.03 17.96 2.02
N ALA A 188 5.80 16.64 2.14
CA ALA A 188 6.52 15.64 1.33
C ALA A 188 6.25 15.85 -0.16
N ALA A 189 4.97 15.97 -0.56
CA ALA A 189 4.59 16.19 -1.95
C ALA A 189 5.18 17.52 -2.49
N THR A 190 5.15 18.60 -1.70
CA THR A 190 5.78 19.89 -2.02
C THR A 190 7.29 19.73 -2.23
N GLY A 191 7.97 19.01 -1.33
CA GLY A 191 9.42 18.76 -1.44
C GLY A 191 9.76 17.97 -2.70
N ILE A 192 8.95 16.99 -3.08
CA ILE A 192 9.13 16.22 -4.32
C ILE A 192 8.93 17.10 -5.56
N TYR A 193 7.92 17.97 -5.56
CA TYR A 193 7.72 18.95 -6.64
C TYR A 193 8.95 19.85 -6.81
N LEU A 194 9.45 20.45 -5.72
CA LEU A 194 10.63 21.30 -5.76
C LEU A 194 11.88 20.54 -6.25
N ALA A 195 12.06 19.30 -5.79
CA ALA A 195 13.14 18.44 -6.30
C ALA A 195 12.99 18.17 -7.80
N GLY A 196 11.79 17.87 -8.27
CA GLY A 196 11.51 17.66 -9.70
C GLY A 196 11.86 18.89 -10.55
N LEU A 197 11.57 20.09 -10.06
CA LEU A 197 11.99 21.35 -10.72
C LEU A 197 13.51 21.47 -10.82
N LEU A 198 14.23 21.13 -9.74
CA LEU A 198 15.70 21.16 -9.74
C LEU A 198 16.30 20.19 -10.77
N PHE A 199 15.71 19.02 -10.92
CA PHE A 199 16.12 18.02 -11.91
C PHE A 199 15.49 18.22 -13.29
N LYS A 200 14.74 19.32 -13.51
CA LYS A 200 14.08 19.66 -14.77
C LYS A 200 13.15 18.54 -15.28
N VAL A 201 12.45 17.88 -14.38
CA VAL A 201 11.44 16.87 -14.74
C VAL A 201 10.17 17.56 -15.22
N GLU A 202 9.62 17.13 -16.35
CA GLU A 202 8.29 17.57 -16.80
C GLU A 202 7.23 17.02 -15.86
N MET A 203 6.45 17.90 -15.25
CA MET A 203 5.48 17.56 -14.23
C MET A 203 4.22 18.42 -14.37
N PRO A 204 3.07 17.93 -13.88
CA PRO A 204 1.86 18.75 -13.73
C PRO A 204 2.09 19.97 -12.82
N ALA A 205 1.13 20.90 -12.84
CA ALA A 205 1.20 22.11 -12.02
C ALA A 205 1.26 21.78 -10.52
N PHE A 206 1.86 22.67 -9.73
CA PHE A 206 2.07 22.50 -8.28
C PHE A 206 0.82 22.13 -7.49
N ILE A 207 -0.35 22.64 -7.93
CA ILE A 207 -1.63 22.34 -7.26
C ILE A 207 -1.93 20.84 -7.21
N HIS A 208 -1.55 20.08 -8.23
CA HIS A 208 -1.74 18.62 -8.26
C HIS A 208 -0.94 17.92 -7.16
N PHE A 209 0.25 18.44 -6.83
CA PHE A 209 1.06 17.88 -5.73
C PHE A 209 0.45 18.18 -4.36
N ILE A 210 -0.16 19.35 -4.16
CA ILE A 210 -0.90 19.66 -2.93
C ILE A 210 -2.09 18.70 -2.79
N VAL A 211 -2.88 18.51 -3.85
CA VAL A 211 -4.03 17.60 -3.86
C VAL A 211 -3.57 16.16 -3.58
N LEU A 212 -2.50 15.70 -4.23
CA LEU A 212 -1.92 14.38 -3.98
C LEU A 212 -1.41 14.23 -2.54
N GLY A 213 -0.78 15.27 -1.97
CA GLY A 213 -0.37 15.26 -0.57
C GLY A 213 -1.53 15.08 0.39
N ILE A 214 -2.66 15.78 0.15
CA ILE A 214 -3.86 15.66 0.97
C ILE A 214 -4.51 14.29 0.79
N LEU A 215 -4.86 13.92 -0.44
CA LEU A 215 -5.59 12.69 -0.74
C LEU A 215 -4.74 11.45 -0.42
N GLY A 216 -3.45 11.44 -0.79
CA GLY A 216 -2.52 10.36 -0.49
C GLY A 216 -2.28 10.22 1.02
N GLY A 217 -2.21 11.36 1.75
CA GLY A 217 -2.12 11.36 3.20
C GLY A 217 -3.36 10.79 3.89
N ILE A 218 -4.57 11.11 3.40
CA ILE A 218 -5.81 10.51 3.90
C ILE A 218 -5.82 9.00 3.62
N ALA A 219 -5.52 8.60 2.39
CA ALA A 219 -5.49 7.20 2.01
C ALA A 219 -4.47 6.39 2.82
N SER A 220 -3.28 6.95 3.05
CA SER A 220 -2.24 6.38 3.91
C SER A 220 -2.77 6.10 5.34
N GLN A 221 -3.41 7.08 5.97
CA GLN A 221 -3.97 6.94 7.31
C GLN A 221 -5.08 5.88 7.37
N ILE A 222 -5.94 5.82 6.35
CA ILE A 222 -6.98 4.81 6.23
C ILE A 222 -6.35 3.42 6.09
N GLY A 223 -5.32 3.27 5.25
CA GLY A 223 -4.61 1.99 5.04
C GLY A 223 -4.03 1.44 6.34
N ASP A 224 -3.29 2.27 7.09
CA ASP A 224 -2.72 1.87 8.38
C ASP A 224 -3.81 1.56 9.44
N LEU A 225 -4.92 2.32 9.47
CA LEU A 225 -6.04 2.01 10.36
C LEU A 225 -6.71 0.69 9.97
N LEU A 226 -6.91 0.43 8.69
CA LEU A 226 -7.49 -0.83 8.20
C LEU A 226 -6.59 -2.02 8.54
N ALA A 227 -5.29 -1.92 8.29
CA ALA A 227 -4.34 -2.95 8.69
C ALA A 227 -4.33 -3.18 10.22
N SER A 228 -4.38 -2.10 11.00
CA SER A 228 -4.51 -2.17 12.46
C SER A 228 -5.80 -2.85 12.88
N PHE A 229 -6.92 -2.57 12.22
CA PHE A 229 -8.21 -3.22 12.48
C PHE A 229 -8.14 -4.73 12.21
N VAL A 230 -7.59 -5.14 11.07
CA VAL A 230 -7.40 -6.56 10.73
C VAL A 230 -6.49 -7.25 11.75
N LYS A 231 -5.39 -6.61 12.19
CA LYS A 231 -4.52 -7.14 13.25
C LYS A 231 -5.28 -7.40 14.55
N ARG A 232 -6.14 -6.47 14.97
CA ARG A 232 -6.95 -6.65 16.20
C ARG A 232 -7.95 -7.79 16.04
N HIS A 233 -8.61 -7.87 14.88
CA HIS A 233 -9.50 -8.99 14.59
C HIS A 233 -8.79 -10.33 14.62
N CYS A 234 -7.57 -10.42 14.12
CA CYS A 234 -6.74 -11.63 14.17
C CYS A 234 -6.09 -11.90 15.54
N GLY A 235 -6.25 -11.04 16.54
CA GLY A 235 -5.60 -11.17 17.84
C GLY A 235 -4.07 -11.03 17.79
N VAL A 236 -3.53 -10.41 16.72
CA VAL A 236 -2.09 -10.20 16.55
C VAL A 236 -1.73 -8.71 16.65
N LYS A 237 -0.46 -8.45 16.93
CA LYS A 237 0.07 -7.08 16.94
C LYS A 237 0.71 -6.73 15.60
N ASP A 238 1.44 -7.64 15.00
CA ASP A 238 2.15 -7.51 13.74
C ASP A 238 1.78 -8.71 12.86
N PHE A 239 1.70 -8.53 11.52
CA PHE A 239 1.35 -9.60 10.59
C PHE A 239 2.46 -10.64 10.46
N GLY A 240 3.72 -10.22 10.62
CA GLY A 240 4.89 -11.06 10.50
C GLY A 240 6.03 -10.63 11.42
N THR A 241 7.14 -11.35 11.30
CA THR A 241 8.37 -11.13 12.09
C THR A 241 9.62 -11.10 11.21
N ILE A 242 9.43 -10.89 9.91
CA ILE A 242 10.54 -10.94 8.95
C ILE A 242 11.59 -9.85 9.19
N PHE A 243 11.16 -8.71 9.73
CA PHE A 243 12.06 -7.61 10.10
C PHE A 243 12.21 -7.52 11.63
N PRO A 244 13.36 -7.92 12.18
CA PRO A 244 13.58 -7.88 13.62
C PRO A 244 13.31 -6.49 14.22
N GLY A 245 12.29 -6.40 15.08
CA GLY A 245 11.86 -5.17 15.74
C GLY A 245 11.03 -4.21 14.89
N HIS A 246 10.72 -4.57 13.62
CA HIS A 246 9.86 -3.80 12.72
C HIS A 246 8.60 -4.54 12.25
N GLY A 247 8.37 -5.79 12.69
CA GLY A 247 7.20 -6.57 12.29
C GLY A 247 7.36 -7.25 10.93
N GLY A 248 6.26 -7.41 10.22
CA GLY A 248 6.21 -8.04 8.90
C GLY A 248 6.38 -7.05 7.74
N MET A 249 6.36 -7.61 6.53
CA MET A 249 6.37 -6.83 5.30
C MET A 249 5.06 -6.04 5.16
N LEU A 250 3.92 -6.65 5.43
CA LEU A 250 2.63 -5.95 5.35
C LEU A 250 2.54 -4.79 6.35
N ASP A 251 3.17 -4.92 7.53
CA ASP A 251 3.26 -3.83 8.52
C ASP A 251 4.08 -2.62 8.01
N ARG A 252 4.84 -2.77 6.93
CA ARG A 252 5.62 -1.70 6.28
C ARG A 252 4.93 -1.15 5.04
N LEU A 253 4.01 -1.91 4.43
CA LEU A 253 3.35 -1.55 3.19
C LEU A 253 1.91 -1.05 3.39
N ASP A 254 1.31 -1.22 4.55
CA ASP A 254 -0.10 -0.95 4.81
C ASP A 254 -0.55 0.47 4.41
N SER A 255 0.17 1.48 4.81
CA SER A 255 -0.07 2.88 4.43
C SER A 255 0.39 3.19 3.01
N ILE A 256 1.49 2.59 2.57
CA ILE A 256 2.10 2.79 1.26
C ILE A 256 1.18 2.30 0.15
N LEU A 257 0.59 1.12 0.29
CA LEU A 257 -0.30 0.52 -0.69
C LEU A 257 -1.48 1.44 -1.03
N PHE A 258 -2.13 2.01 -0.03
CA PHE A 258 -3.29 2.89 -0.22
C PHE A 258 -2.90 4.25 -0.78
N SER A 259 -1.81 4.85 -0.27
CA SER A 259 -1.27 6.11 -0.81
C SER A 259 -0.87 5.95 -2.27
N GLY A 260 -0.12 4.89 -2.61
CA GLY A 260 0.32 4.62 -3.98
C GLY A 260 -0.84 4.38 -4.94
N THR A 261 -1.87 3.66 -4.50
CA THR A 261 -3.08 3.48 -5.32
C THR A 261 -3.71 4.82 -5.67
N LEU A 262 -3.81 5.73 -4.70
CA LEU A 262 -4.40 7.02 -4.95
C LEU A 262 -3.53 7.90 -5.87
N VAL A 263 -2.21 7.87 -5.69
CA VAL A 263 -1.26 8.56 -6.58
C VAL A 263 -1.42 8.05 -8.02
N TYR A 264 -1.50 6.72 -8.21
CA TYR A 264 -1.67 6.12 -9.53
C TYR A 264 -3.01 6.46 -10.17
N LEU A 265 -4.11 6.37 -9.42
CA LEU A 265 -5.44 6.69 -9.93
C LEU A 265 -5.56 8.18 -10.29
N TYR A 266 -4.98 9.05 -9.48
CA TYR A 266 -5.03 10.48 -9.73
C TYR A 266 -4.29 10.87 -11.01
N GLN A 267 -3.07 10.35 -11.23
CA GLN A 267 -2.29 10.64 -12.43
C GLN A 267 -2.92 10.07 -13.72
N ALA A 268 -3.76 9.05 -13.60
CA ALA A 268 -4.47 8.47 -14.75
C ALA A 268 -5.69 9.31 -15.21
N LEU A 269 -6.01 10.39 -14.50
CA LEU A 269 -7.13 11.26 -14.85
C LEU A 269 -6.80 12.13 -16.06
N PRO A 270 -7.76 12.33 -17.01
CA PRO A 270 -7.49 12.96 -18.31
C PRO A 270 -7.18 14.48 -18.25
N TRP A 271 -7.24 15.09 -17.09
CA TRP A 271 -6.95 16.52 -16.90
C TRP A 271 -5.56 16.80 -16.29
N ILE A 272 -4.73 15.80 -16.17
CA ILE A 272 -3.33 15.91 -15.79
C ILE A 272 -2.46 15.65 -17.01
#